data_a4e76d36bf7aba1b3dd4dc5601830263
#
_entry.id   a4e76d36bf7aba1b3dd4dc5601830263
#
_cell.length_a   1.000
_cell.length_b   1.000
_cell.length_c   1.000
_cell.angle_alpha   90.00
_cell.angle_beta   90.00
_cell.angle_gamma   90.00
#
_symmetry.space_group_name_H-M   'P 1'
#
loop_
_entity.id
_entity.type
_entity.pdbx_description
1 polymer ?
#
loop_
_entity_poly.entity_id
_entity_poly.type
_entity_poly.pdbx_seq_one_letter_code
_entity_poly.pdbx_strand_id
1 'polypeptide(L)'
;VKMSVLGRINYNYKQRYYITFTGRADGSSNFAANHKWGFFPSLALKWTISNEPWLKNNRKVNELAIRVSAGRTGNDAIQAYRSLSALSSSASGYIFDGSQSTFYYPSRLESDDLTWEKTDLYNLGIDMAFLKNRLKITLEGYLSYTRDLLLTVQKAGHTGFQSHYENVGRTSNKGVELTVESRNIVGKNFSWTTMFTLSHNR
;
A
#
# COMPACT_ATOMS: atom_id res chain seq x y z
N VAL A 1 12.93 16.31 -1.24
CA VAL A 1 12.63 16.23 -2.69
C VAL A 1 12.19 14.81 -3.00
N LYS A 2 11.10 14.67 -3.79
CA LYS A 2 10.62 13.38 -4.29
C LYS A 2 10.61 13.41 -5.81
N MET A 3 10.94 12.27 -6.41
CA MET A 3 10.92 12.09 -7.86
C MET A 3 10.31 10.71 -8.16
N SER A 4 9.44 10.64 -9.18
CA SER A 4 8.78 9.40 -9.55
C SER A 4 8.78 9.24 -11.07
N VAL A 5 9.04 8.00 -11.52
CA VAL A 5 8.91 7.58 -12.91
C VAL A 5 7.97 6.39 -12.96
N LEU A 6 6.96 6.46 -13.83
CA LEU A 6 5.91 5.45 -13.94
C LEU A 6 5.76 4.99 -15.39
N GLY A 7 5.68 3.67 -15.59
CA GLY A 7 5.28 3.05 -16.85
C GLY A 7 4.13 2.07 -16.64
N ARG A 8 3.13 2.08 -17.53
CA ARG A 8 1.99 1.15 -17.49
C ARG A 8 1.71 0.58 -18.88
N ILE A 9 1.49 -0.71 -18.94
CA ILE A 9 1.11 -1.45 -20.14
C ILE A 9 -0.23 -2.13 -19.85
N ASN A 10 -1.22 -1.89 -20.70
CA ASN A 10 -2.51 -2.56 -20.66
C ASN A 10 -2.69 -3.35 -21.95
N TYR A 11 -3.01 -4.62 -21.81
CA TYR A 11 -3.29 -5.50 -22.93
C TYR A 11 -4.66 -6.13 -22.75
N ASN A 12 -5.46 -6.12 -23.81
CA ASN A 12 -6.79 -6.73 -23.85
C ASN A 12 -6.87 -7.65 -25.07
N TYR A 13 -7.16 -8.93 -24.83
CA TYR A 13 -7.38 -9.88 -25.89
C TYR A 13 -8.83 -10.34 -25.96
N LYS A 14 -9.50 -10.02 -27.08
CA LYS A 14 -10.89 -10.40 -27.38
C LYS A 14 -11.91 -10.04 -26.28
N GLN A 15 -11.65 -9.02 -25.48
CA GLN A 15 -12.46 -8.63 -24.31
C GLN A 15 -12.69 -9.78 -23.31
N ARG A 16 -11.76 -10.75 -23.25
CA ARG A 16 -11.79 -11.90 -22.34
C ARG A 16 -10.65 -11.84 -21.35
N TYR A 17 -9.45 -11.60 -21.86
CA TYR A 17 -8.20 -11.60 -21.06
C TYR A 17 -7.66 -10.19 -21.02
N TYR A 18 -7.50 -9.68 -19.82
CA TYR A 18 -6.93 -8.37 -19.58
C TYR A 18 -5.67 -8.55 -18.73
N ILE A 19 -4.62 -7.90 -19.14
CA ILE A 19 -3.33 -7.88 -18.45
C ILE A 19 -2.95 -6.43 -18.25
N THR A 20 -2.66 -6.04 -17.04
CA THR A 20 -2.11 -4.73 -16.71
C THR A 20 -0.80 -4.92 -15.95
N PHE A 21 0.26 -4.41 -16.50
CA PHE A 21 1.56 -4.31 -15.82
C PHE A 21 1.86 -2.85 -15.53
N THR A 22 2.28 -2.54 -14.30
CA THR A 22 2.73 -1.21 -13.92
C THR A 22 4.08 -1.33 -13.24
N GLY A 23 5.05 -0.54 -13.67
CA GLY A 23 6.33 -0.36 -13.00
C GLY A 23 6.47 1.08 -12.55
N ARG A 24 6.81 1.29 -11.28
CA ARG A 24 7.06 2.62 -10.72
C ARG A 24 8.39 2.62 -9.98
N ALA A 25 9.21 3.60 -10.27
CA ALA A 25 10.44 3.88 -9.56
C ALA A 25 10.29 5.23 -8.83
N ASP A 26 10.45 5.23 -7.52
CA ASP A 26 10.33 6.41 -6.68
C ASP A 26 11.64 6.70 -5.98
N GLY A 27 12.07 7.95 -6.03
CA GLY A 27 13.22 8.46 -5.32
C GLY A 27 12.79 9.42 -4.21
N SER A 28 13.34 9.25 -3.01
CA SER A 28 13.10 10.13 -1.87
C SER A 28 14.41 10.61 -1.27
N SER A 29 14.50 11.91 -0.99
CA SER A 29 15.65 12.50 -0.30
C SER A 29 15.64 12.22 1.22
N ASN A 30 14.62 11.57 1.74
CA ASN A 30 14.51 11.24 3.16
C ASN A 30 15.47 10.10 3.57
N PHE A 31 15.93 9.31 2.59
CA PHE A 31 16.82 8.17 2.80
C PHE A 31 18.28 8.48 2.48
N ALA A 32 19.18 7.66 3.00
CA ALA A 32 20.60 7.75 2.76
C ALA A 32 20.97 7.58 1.26
N ALA A 33 22.19 7.91 0.88
CA ALA A 33 22.64 8.03 -0.52
C ALA A 33 22.35 6.78 -1.35
N ASN A 34 22.53 5.58 -0.79
CA ASN A 34 22.39 4.30 -1.49
C ASN A 34 20.99 3.70 -1.41
N HIS A 35 20.06 4.29 -0.65
CA HIS A 35 18.72 3.75 -0.37
C HIS A 35 17.58 4.66 -0.84
N LYS A 36 17.90 5.70 -1.63
CA LYS A 36 16.92 6.71 -2.07
C LYS A 36 15.88 6.17 -3.02
N TRP A 37 16.21 5.18 -3.85
CA TRP A 37 15.34 4.67 -4.89
C TRP A 37 14.66 3.37 -4.48
N GLY A 38 13.33 3.32 -4.66
CA GLY A 38 12.51 2.13 -4.54
C GLY A 38 11.87 1.76 -5.88
N PHE A 39 11.73 0.45 -6.17
CA PHE A 39 11.03 -0.03 -7.34
C PHE A 39 9.78 -0.82 -6.91
N PHE A 40 8.63 -0.44 -7.46
CA PHE A 40 7.30 -0.90 -7.06
C PHE A 40 6.54 -1.43 -8.27
N PRO A 41 6.72 -2.71 -8.62
CA PRO A 41 5.99 -3.36 -9.70
C PRO A 41 4.60 -3.79 -9.26
N SER A 42 3.66 -3.86 -10.21
CA SER A 42 2.38 -4.52 -10.02
C SER A 42 1.91 -5.20 -11.30
N LEU A 43 1.20 -6.33 -11.14
CA LEU A 43 0.58 -7.10 -12.20
C LEU A 43 -0.86 -7.38 -11.83
N ALA A 44 -1.78 -7.11 -12.73
CA ALA A 44 -3.19 -7.47 -12.60
C ALA A 44 -3.67 -8.23 -13.83
N LEU A 45 -4.39 -9.32 -13.58
CA LEU A 45 -4.98 -10.19 -14.59
C LEU A 45 -6.49 -10.23 -14.36
N LYS A 46 -7.29 -10.11 -15.42
CA LYS A 46 -8.73 -10.35 -15.39
C LYS A 46 -9.09 -11.30 -16.52
N TRP A 47 -9.86 -12.33 -16.19
CA TRP A 47 -10.47 -13.23 -17.15
C TRP A 47 -11.99 -13.06 -17.08
N THR A 48 -12.60 -12.56 -18.15
CA THR A 48 -14.05 -12.41 -18.28
C THR A 48 -14.61 -13.69 -18.90
N ILE A 49 -14.96 -14.64 -18.07
CA ILE A 49 -15.46 -15.96 -18.44
C ILE A 49 -16.78 -15.86 -19.20
N SER A 50 -17.62 -14.88 -18.84
CA SER A 50 -18.91 -14.65 -19.54
C SER A 50 -18.76 -14.30 -21.02
N ASN A 51 -17.57 -13.85 -21.46
CA ASN A 51 -17.29 -13.55 -22.84
C ASN A 51 -16.75 -14.75 -23.64
N GLU A 52 -16.58 -15.92 -22.98
CA GLU A 52 -16.17 -17.13 -23.67
C GLU A 52 -17.27 -17.68 -24.58
N PRO A 53 -16.96 -18.31 -25.75
CA PRO A 53 -17.95 -18.75 -26.74
C PRO A 53 -19.02 -19.66 -26.16
N TRP A 54 -18.65 -20.49 -25.17
CA TRP A 54 -19.52 -21.46 -24.52
C TRP A 54 -20.46 -20.83 -23.49
N LEU A 55 -20.18 -19.61 -22.99
CA LEU A 55 -21.02 -18.93 -21.99
C LEU A 55 -21.69 -17.64 -22.52
N LYS A 56 -21.17 -17.05 -23.60
CA LYS A 56 -21.59 -15.74 -24.15
C LYS A 56 -23.10 -15.62 -24.44
N ASN A 57 -23.75 -16.72 -24.76
CA ASN A 57 -25.19 -16.74 -25.08
C ASN A 57 -26.07 -17.13 -23.91
N ASN A 58 -25.52 -17.23 -22.70
CA ASN A 58 -26.31 -17.60 -21.53
C ASN A 58 -27.12 -16.39 -21.03
N ARG A 59 -28.46 -16.54 -21.06
CA ARG A 59 -29.38 -15.47 -20.64
C ARG A 59 -29.41 -15.22 -19.14
N LYS A 60 -28.91 -16.16 -18.34
CA LYS A 60 -28.95 -16.08 -16.87
C LYS A 60 -27.70 -15.43 -16.29
N VAL A 61 -26.54 -15.66 -16.91
CA VAL A 61 -25.23 -15.11 -16.46
C VAL A 61 -24.88 -13.94 -17.35
N ASN A 62 -24.88 -12.74 -16.78
CA ASN A 62 -24.56 -11.50 -17.51
C ASN A 62 -23.07 -11.16 -17.40
N GLU A 63 -22.48 -11.44 -16.24
CA GLU A 63 -21.06 -11.27 -16.00
C GLU A 63 -20.55 -12.42 -15.10
N LEU A 64 -19.43 -12.97 -15.46
CA LEU A 64 -18.63 -13.85 -14.62
C LEU A 64 -17.17 -13.54 -14.97
N ALA A 65 -16.44 -13.00 -14.00
CA ALA A 65 -15.04 -12.66 -14.18
C ALA A 65 -14.24 -13.04 -12.93
N ILE A 66 -13.00 -13.46 -13.17
CA ILE A 66 -11.99 -13.69 -12.12
C ILE A 66 -10.90 -12.64 -12.27
N ARG A 67 -10.51 -12.04 -11.17
CA ARG A 67 -9.43 -11.06 -11.08
C ARG A 67 -8.36 -11.56 -10.12
N VAL A 68 -7.11 -11.47 -10.53
CA VAL A 68 -5.94 -11.76 -9.69
C VAL A 68 -4.99 -10.60 -9.83
N SER A 69 -4.47 -10.10 -8.72
CA SER A 69 -3.44 -9.08 -8.77
C SER A 69 -2.39 -9.28 -7.68
N ALA A 70 -1.18 -8.89 -8.01
CA ALA A 70 -0.05 -8.84 -7.09
C ALA A 70 0.70 -7.53 -7.33
N GLY A 71 1.10 -6.86 -6.27
CA GLY A 71 1.82 -5.60 -6.39
C GLY A 71 2.59 -5.26 -5.13
N ARG A 72 3.59 -4.40 -5.32
CA ARG A 72 4.37 -3.83 -4.24
C ARG A 72 4.15 -2.33 -4.19
N THR A 73 3.99 -1.78 -3.00
CA THR A 73 3.98 -0.34 -2.72
C THR A 73 5.09 0.01 -1.74
N GLY A 74 5.59 1.24 -1.82
CA GLY A 74 6.58 1.79 -0.90
C GLY A 74 5.99 2.92 -0.09
N ASN A 75 6.46 3.05 1.14
CA ASN A 75 6.17 4.16 2.02
C ASN A 75 7.48 4.80 2.51
N ASP A 76 7.58 6.13 2.44
CA ASP A 76 8.69 6.92 2.92
C ASP A 76 8.25 7.92 4.00
N ALA A 77 7.25 7.54 4.81
CA ALA A 77 6.61 8.39 5.83
C ALA A 77 7.53 8.67 7.03
N ILE A 78 8.72 9.20 6.76
CA ILE A 78 9.63 9.77 7.73
C ILE A 78 9.85 11.25 7.44
N GLN A 79 10.16 12.00 8.48
CA GLN A 79 10.55 13.40 8.34
C GLN A 79 11.88 13.51 7.61
N ALA A 80 12.07 14.62 6.88
CA ALA A 80 13.34 14.92 6.23
C ALA A 80 14.51 14.95 7.23
N TYR A 81 15.69 14.57 6.76
CA TYR A 81 16.95 14.55 7.53
C TYR A 81 16.97 13.57 8.72
N ARG A 82 16.02 12.62 8.80
CA ARG A 82 16.04 11.62 9.88
C ARG A 82 17.10 10.53 9.71
N SER A 83 17.61 10.34 8.51
CA SER A 83 18.76 9.49 8.23
C SER A 83 20.09 10.09 8.69
N LEU A 84 20.16 11.41 8.95
CA LEU A 84 21.39 12.10 9.35
C LEU A 84 21.50 12.26 10.86
N SER A 85 22.74 12.28 11.35
CA SER A 85 23.04 12.69 12.72
C SER A 85 22.61 14.14 12.96
N ALA A 86 22.32 14.48 14.19
CA ALA A 86 21.99 15.84 14.58
C ALA A 86 22.65 16.21 15.90
N LEU A 87 23.02 17.50 15.99
CA LEU A 87 23.48 18.12 17.22
C LEU A 87 22.34 18.95 17.82
N SER A 88 22.22 18.95 19.11
CA SER A 88 21.41 19.90 19.87
C SER A 88 22.32 20.77 20.75
N SER A 89 21.84 21.96 21.07
CA SER A 89 22.54 22.86 21.97
C SER A 89 21.73 23.10 23.25
N SER A 90 22.42 23.27 24.34
CA SER A 90 21.83 23.70 25.62
C SER A 90 22.66 24.81 26.21
N ALA A 91 21.99 25.83 26.70
CA ALA A 91 22.60 26.95 27.41
C ALA A 91 22.56 26.75 28.93
N SER A 92 21.93 25.66 29.43
CA SER A 92 21.79 25.39 30.84
C SER A 92 22.68 24.25 31.29
N GLY A 93 23.59 24.49 32.21
CA GLY A 93 24.32 23.43 32.88
C GLY A 93 25.82 23.62 33.03
N TYR A 94 26.46 24.50 32.28
CA TYR A 94 27.87 24.80 32.41
C TYR A 94 28.09 26.30 32.62
N ILE A 95 28.74 26.63 33.72
CA ILE A 95 29.17 27.98 34.04
C ILE A 95 30.71 27.99 33.99
N PHE A 96 31.26 28.74 33.05
CA PHE A 96 32.70 29.00 32.97
C PHE A 96 32.94 30.46 33.28
N ASP A 97 33.85 30.71 34.23
CA ASP A 97 34.24 32.05 34.64
C ASP A 97 33.04 32.98 34.96
N GLY A 98 32.05 32.44 35.69
CA GLY A 98 30.82 33.15 36.04
C GLY A 98 29.82 33.40 34.92
N SER A 99 30.11 32.95 33.69
CA SER A 99 29.26 33.09 32.53
C SER A 99 28.65 31.76 32.07
N GLN A 100 27.36 31.78 31.72
CA GLN A 100 26.69 30.62 31.21
C GLN A 100 27.13 30.31 29.77
N SER A 101 27.66 29.11 29.55
CA SER A 101 28.16 28.69 28.22
C SER A 101 27.21 27.75 27.54
N THR A 102 27.03 27.98 26.24
CA THR A 102 26.28 27.06 25.38
C THR A 102 27.16 25.86 25.02
N PHE A 103 26.67 24.64 25.24
CA PHE A 103 27.35 23.44 24.81
C PHE A 103 26.50 22.70 23.76
N TYR A 104 27.20 21.97 22.87
CA TYR A 104 26.60 21.16 21.81
C TYR A 104 26.81 19.68 22.13
N TYR A 105 25.76 18.89 21.89
CA TYR A 105 25.84 17.46 22.11
C TYR A 105 25.10 16.72 20.96
N PRO A 106 25.56 15.50 20.63
CA PRO A 106 24.83 14.67 19.66
C PRO A 106 23.45 14.30 20.21
N SER A 107 22.40 14.67 19.47
CA SER A 107 21.00 14.42 19.87
C SER A 107 20.33 13.31 19.07
N ARG A 108 20.89 12.96 17.92
CA ARG A 108 20.36 11.90 17.07
C ARG A 108 21.50 11.14 16.40
N LEU A 109 21.40 9.81 16.45
CA LEU A 109 22.29 8.90 15.76
C LEU A 109 21.93 8.87 14.26
N GLU A 110 22.94 8.76 13.42
CA GLU A 110 22.80 8.51 12.00
C GLU A 110 22.18 7.12 11.74
N SER A 111 21.40 7.02 10.67
CA SER A 111 20.73 5.78 10.24
C SER A 111 20.96 5.58 8.74
N ASP A 112 22.18 5.09 8.40
CA ASP A 112 22.65 4.95 7.01
C ASP A 112 21.91 3.88 6.21
N ASP A 113 21.34 2.89 6.88
CA ASP A 113 20.64 1.76 6.28
C ASP A 113 19.14 2.01 6.09
N LEU A 114 18.67 3.24 6.40
CA LEU A 114 17.26 3.55 6.35
C LEU A 114 16.73 3.53 4.90
N THR A 115 15.74 2.70 4.65
CA THR A 115 15.16 2.46 3.34
C THR A 115 13.64 2.48 3.35
N TRP A 116 13.03 2.29 2.19
CA TRP A 116 11.58 2.23 2.00
C TRP A 116 10.94 1.11 2.82
N GLU A 117 9.88 1.43 3.52
CA GLU A 117 8.92 0.43 4.00
C GLU A 117 8.18 -0.15 2.80
N LYS A 118 8.04 -1.48 2.72
CA LYS A 118 7.50 -2.19 1.55
C LYS A 118 6.29 -3.00 1.93
N THR A 119 5.20 -2.81 1.19
CA THR A 119 3.99 -3.63 1.33
C THR A 119 3.78 -4.42 0.05
N ASP A 120 3.79 -5.74 0.17
CA ASP A 120 3.38 -6.68 -0.88
C ASP A 120 1.89 -7.00 -0.69
N LEU A 121 1.09 -6.78 -1.73
CA LEU A 121 -0.35 -6.98 -1.74
C LEU A 121 -0.74 -8.00 -2.80
N TYR A 122 -1.56 -8.98 -2.40
CA TYR A 122 -2.12 -10.03 -3.27
C TYR A 122 -3.64 -9.98 -3.15
N ASN A 123 -4.33 -9.95 -4.28
CA ASN A 123 -5.79 -9.95 -4.31
C ASN A 123 -6.30 -11.02 -5.28
N LEU A 124 -7.40 -11.65 -4.88
CA LEU A 124 -8.23 -12.53 -5.72
C LEU A 124 -9.67 -12.04 -5.64
N GLY A 125 -10.29 -11.77 -6.78
CA GLY A 125 -11.67 -11.31 -6.86
C GLY A 125 -12.49 -12.14 -7.85
N ILE A 126 -13.77 -12.32 -7.54
CA ILE A 126 -14.77 -12.93 -8.45
C ILE A 126 -15.93 -11.96 -8.56
N ASP A 127 -16.21 -11.54 -9.79
CA ASP A 127 -17.35 -10.67 -10.12
C ASP A 127 -18.41 -11.50 -10.83
N MET A 128 -19.64 -11.44 -10.34
CA MET A 128 -20.78 -12.17 -10.88
C MET A 128 -21.95 -11.22 -11.08
N ALA A 129 -22.63 -11.30 -12.22
CA ALA A 129 -23.89 -10.60 -12.44
C ALA A 129 -24.91 -11.52 -13.10
N PHE A 130 -26.13 -11.51 -12.57
CA PHE A 130 -27.24 -12.34 -12.97
C PHE A 130 -28.51 -11.54 -13.23
N LEU A 131 -29.51 -12.18 -13.86
CA LEU A 131 -30.86 -11.64 -14.03
C LEU A 131 -30.86 -10.26 -14.73
N LYS A 132 -30.17 -10.12 -15.86
CA LYS A 132 -30.01 -8.87 -16.60
C LYS A 132 -29.40 -7.76 -15.73
N ASN A 133 -28.31 -8.10 -14.98
CA ASN A 133 -27.61 -7.22 -14.05
C ASN A 133 -28.47 -6.72 -12.86
N ARG A 134 -29.53 -7.44 -12.51
CA ARG A 134 -30.32 -7.11 -11.34
C ARG A 134 -29.67 -7.59 -10.03
N LEU A 135 -28.91 -8.67 -10.09
CA LEU A 135 -28.14 -9.19 -8.96
C LEU A 135 -26.67 -9.17 -9.33
N LYS A 136 -25.87 -8.43 -8.60
CA LYS A 136 -24.42 -8.41 -8.70
C LYS A 136 -23.82 -8.88 -7.39
N ILE A 137 -22.81 -9.74 -7.49
CA ILE A 137 -22.09 -10.28 -6.35
C ILE A 137 -20.60 -10.11 -6.65
N THR A 138 -19.89 -9.48 -5.75
CA THR A 138 -18.42 -9.39 -5.75
C THR A 138 -17.89 -10.04 -4.50
N LEU A 139 -17.01 -11.03 -4.67
CA LEU A 139 -16.28 -11.69 -3.59
C LEU A 139 -14.80 -11.38 -3.80
N GLU A 140 -14.16 -10.85 -2.76
CA GLU A 140 -12.75 -10.52 -2.78
C GLU A 140 -12.02 -11.12 -1.57
N GLY A 141 -10.82 -11.63 -1.81
CA GLY A 141 -9.89 -12.05 -0.78
C GLY A 141 -8.56 -11.33 -0.98
N TYR A 142 -7.96 -10.86 0.09
CA TYR A 142 -6.68 -10.17 0.03
C TYR A 142 -5.71 -10.65 1.10
N LEU A 143 -4.43 -10.48 0.80
CA LEU A 143 -3.32 -10.74 1.69
C LEU A 143 -2.29 -9.64 1.51
N SER A 144 -1.94 -8.96 2.60
CA SER A 144 -0.98 -7.86 2.64
C SER A 144 0.15 -8.20 3.61
N TYR A 145 1.38 -8.02 3.16
CA TYR A 145 2.59 -8.14 3.97
C TYR A 145 3.38 -6.85 3.93
N THR A 146 3.50 -6.18 5.06
CA THR A 146 4.37 -5.02 5.22
C THR A 146 5.63 -5.45 5.95
N ARG A 147 6.77 -5.07 5.41
CA ARG A 147 8.11 -5.32 5.97
C ARG A 147 8.93 -4.05 5.96
N ASP A 148 10.02 -4.08 6.69
CA ASP A 148 10.93 -2.96 6.83
C ASP A 148 10.20 -1.71 7.38
N LEU A 149 9.32 -1.91 8.39
CA LEU A 149 8.57 -0.83 9.02
C LEU A 149 9.51 0.25 9.55
N LEU A 150 9.20 1.50 9.24
CA LEU A 150 9.95 2.68 9.67
C LEU A 150 9.56 3.05 11.11
N LEU A 151 10.26 2.49 12.09
CA LEU A 151 9.95 2.66 13.51
C LEU A 151 11.07 3.37 14.26
N THR A 152 10.69 4.06 15.32
CA THR A 152 11.63 4.61 16.30
C THR A 152 11.97 3.54 17.34
N VAL A 153 13.24 3.16 17.41
CA VAL A 153 13.75 2.15 18.35
C VAL A 153 14.48 2.84 19.50
N GLN A 154 14.16 2.43 20.73
CA GLN A 154 14.84 2.91 21.92
C GLN A 154 16.26 2.34 22.02
N LYS A 155 17.22 3.16 22.37
CA LYS A 155 18.61 2.75 22.63
C LYS A 155 18.91 2.73 24.12
N ALA A 156 19.87 1.90 24.50
CA ALA A 156 20.35 1.86 25.88
C ALA A 156 21.02 3.19 26.25
N GLY A 157 20.74 3.73 27.43
CA GLY A 157 21.17 5.06 27.86
C GLY A 157 22.69 5.28 27.83
N HIS A 158 23.50 4.22 27.94
CA HIS A 158 24.97 4.31 27.87
C HIS A 158 25.49 4.69 26.47
N THR A 159 24.65 4.60 25.41
CA THR A 159 25.02 5.03 24.06
C THR A 159 24.99 6.55 23.87
N GLY A 160 24.47 7.29 24.85
CA GLY A 160 24.27 8.73 24.76
C GLY A 160 23.08 9.17 23.94
N PHE A 161 22.33 8.23 23.33
CA PHE A 161 21.14 8.48 22.51
C PHE A 161 19.91 7.81 23.11
N GLN A 162 18.76 8.48 23.01
CA GLN A 162 17.50 7.91 23.50
C GLN A 162 16.87 6.96 22.46
N SER A 163 16.92 7.33 21.22
CA SER A 163 16.27 6.58 20.13
C SER A 163 16.86 6.94 18.78
N HIS A 164 16.62 6.07 17.77
CA HIS A 164 16.90 6.35 16.38
C HIS A 164 15.87 5.63 15.49
N TYR A 165 15.85 5.93 14.18
CA TYR A 165 15.00 5.29 13.21
C TYR A 165 15.67 4.04 12.66
N GLU A 166 14.92 2.94 12.58
CA GLU A 166 15.34 1.70 11.92
C GLU A 166 14.20 1.13 11.07
N ASN A 167 14.57 0.40 10.01
CA ASN A 167 13.64 -0.48 9.30
C ASN A 167 13.53 -1.80 10.05
N VAL A 168 12.58 -1.90 10.97
CA VAL A 168 12.41 -3.05 11.85
C VAL A 168 10.95 -3.43 12.00
N GLY A 169 10.72 -4.74 12.06
CA GLY A 169 9.36 -5.26 12.20
C GLY A 169 8.68 -5.56 10.87
N ARG A 170 7.62 -6.30 10.99
CA ARG A 170 6.75 -6.74 9.90
C ARG A 170 5.33 -6.90 10.40
N THR A 171 4.37 -6.68 9.52
CA THR A 171 2.96 -6.93 9.79
C THR A 171 2.32 -7.63 8.62
N SER A 172 1.28 -8.40 8.88
CA SER A 172 0.46 -9.00 7.85
C SER A 172 -1.01 -8.72 8.13
N ASN A 173 -1.77 -8.49 7.09
CA ASN A 173 -3.21 -8.33 7.15
C ASN A 173 -3.83 -9.17 6.03
N LYS A 174 -4.88 -9.92 6.34
CA LYS A 174 -5.63 -10.73 5.37
C LYS A 174 -7.12 -10.59 5.64
N GLY A 175 -7.89 -10.62 4.59
CA GLY A 175 -9.33 -10.51 4.73
C GLY A 175 -10.10 -11.04 3.55
N VAL A 176 -11.41 -11.14 3.77
CA VAL A 176 -12.39 -11.51 2.75
C VAL A 176 -13.51 -10.49 2.80
N GLU A 177 -13.97 -10.06 1.62
CA GLU A 177 -15.02 -9.08 1.44
C GLU A 177 -16.09 -9.63 0.49
N LEU A 178 -17.35 -9.46 0.87
CA LEU A 178 -18.50 -9.80 0.05
C LEU A 178 -19.37 -8.57 -0.14
N THR A 179 -19.65 -8.23 -1.40
CA THR A 179 -20.62 -7.19 -1.75
C THR A 179 -21.72 -7.79 -2.61
N VAL A 180 -22.96 -7.55 -2.23
CA VAL A 180 -24.16 -7.98 -2.96
C VAL A 180 -25.01 -6.76 -3.26
N GLU A 181 -25.20 -6.46 -4.56
CA GLU A 181 -26.13 -5.42 -5.03
C GLU A 181 -27.33 -6.08 -5.68
N SER A 182 -28.53 -5.74 -5.23
CA SER A 182 -29.78 -6.25 -5.79
C SER A 182 -30.70 -5.09 -6.20
N ARG A 183 -31.07 -5.05 -7.47
CA ARG A 183 -32.08 -4.14 -8.01
C ARG A 183 -33.45 -4.81 -7.93
N ASN A 184 -34.13 -4.62 -6.80
CA ASN A 184 -35.37 -5.30 -6.47
C ASN A 184 -36.53 -4.83 -7.37
N ILE A 185 -36.66 -3.51 -7.52
CA ILE A 185 -37.71 -2.88 -8.34
C ILE A 185 -37.05 -1.91 -9.33
N VAL A 186 -37.41 -2.03 -10.59
CA VAL A 186 -36.97 -1.12 -11.65
C VAL A 186 -38.22 -0.69 -12.45
N GLY A 187 -38.84 0.38 -11.99
CA GLY A 187 -40.03 0.97 -12.63
C GLY A 187 -39.72 2.34 -13.26
N LYS A 188 -40.69 2.91 -13.98
CA LYS A 188 -40.54 4.25 -14.57
C LYS A 188 -40.49 5.37 -13.53
N ASN A 189 -41.25 5.24 -12.45
CA ASN A 189 -41.43 6.27 -11.43
C ASN A 189 -40.81 5.87 -10.08
N PHE A 190 -40.40 4.62 -9.92
CA PHE A 190 -39.85 4.11 -8.68
C PHE A 190 -38.80 3.04 -8.95
N SER A 191 -37.67 3.14 -8.26
CA SER A 191 -36.63 2.11 -8.28
C SER A 191 -36.17 1.83 -6.84
N TRP A 192 -35.93 0.57 -6.53
CA TRP A 192 -35.38 0.14 -5.25
C TRP A 192 -34.18 -0.77 -5.45
N THR A 193 -33.03 -0.34 -4.95
CA THR A 193 -31.79 -1.08 -4.94
C THR A 193 -31.36 -1.33 -3.50
N THR A 194 -30.95 -2.54 -3.20
CA THR A 194 -30.35 -2.93 -1.91
C THR A 194 -28.89 -3.26 -2.12
N MET A 195 -28.03 -2.74 -1.26
CA MET A 195 -26.61 -3.12 -1.20
C MET A 195 -26.31 -3.69 0.18
N PHE A 196 -25.65 -4.83 0.20
CA PHE A 196 -25.15 -5.49 1.40
C PHE A 196 -23.64 -5.69 1.26
N THR A 197 -22.90 -5.31 2.27
CA THR A 197 -21.45 -5.49 2.33
C THR A 197 -21.08 -6.18 3.64
N LEU A 198 -20.26 -7.22 3.55
CA LEU A 198 -19.69 -7.93 4.68
C LEU A 198 -18.17 -8.01 4.49
N SER A 199 -17.42 -7.68 5.54
CA SER A 199 -15.96 -7.81 5.54
C SER A 199 -15.48 -8.48 6.81
N HIS A 200 -14.44 -9.29 6.68
CA HIS A 200 -13.75 -9.92 7.79
C HIS A 200 -12.24 -9.80 7.57
N ASN A 201 -11.54 -9.17 8.52
CA ASN A 201 -10.08 -8.96 8.48
C ASN A 201 -9.41 -9.60 9.70
N ARG A 202 -8.16 -9.97 9.50
CA ARG A 202 -7.27 -10.46 10.57
C ARG A 202 -5.82 -10.10 10.30
#